data_0e0ea356f2d44c34adc9f65ef6a07932
#
_entry.id   0e0ea356f2d44c34adc9f65ef6a07932
#
_cell.length_a   1.000
_cell.length_b   1.000
_cell.length_c   1.000
_cell.angle_alpha   90.00
_cell.angle_beta   90.00
_cell.angle_gamma   90.00
#
_symmetry.space_group_name_H-M   'P 1'
#
loop_
_entity.id
_entity.type
_entity.pdbx_description
1 polymer ?
#
loop_
_entity_poly.entity_id
_entity_poly.type
_entity_poly.pdbx_seq_one_letter_code
_entity_poly.pdbx_strand_id
1 'polypeptide(L)'
;RAAPEDLACILRPPAVGLLDEPQVPASLMVLVVILLATVTFDGILETSLWAHVLERTLSGEVRFVGSAALVMCSVAFLMVFLAFSWLMTYCARRFGGSRSVGTGPDVLETAGCFVMTLVPIAIAYHLAHYLSYLVISGQYLIPRLSDPLGNGWNLFGTSGYQVDIGLLGAQVAWYLAVAFILAGHVFAVYIAHLAALRLFGNPRAAFFSQIPMMV
;
A
#
# COMPACT_ATOMS: atom_id res chain seq x y z
N ARG A 1 3.76 -14.50 44.53
CA ARG A 1 4.45 -13.32 43.92
C ARG A 1 5.21 -13.86 42.72
N ALA A 2 4.66 -13.71 41.50
CA ALA A 2 5.38 -13.97 40.27
C ALA A 2 6.50 -12.94 40.15
N ALA A 3 7.71 -13.37 39.80
CA ALA A 3 8.83 -12.51 39.48
C ALA A 3 8.46 -11.63 38.27
N PRO A 4 8.93 -10.37 38.18
CA PRO A 4 8.72 -9.57 37.00
C PRO A 4 9.41 -10.28 35.82
N GLU A 5 8.66 -10.63 34.79
CA GLU A 5 9.20 -11.10 33.53
C GLU A 5 10.12 -9.98 33.02
N ASP A 6 11.38 -10.30 32.83
CA ASP A 6 12.34 -9.39 32.24
C ASP A 6 11.81 -8.93 30.87
N LEU A 7 11.39 -7.66 30.80
CA LEU A 7 11.04 -6.99 29.56
C LEU A 7 12.31 -6.87 28.68
N ALA A 8 12.67 -7.96 28.02
CA ALA A 8 13.72 -7.94 27.02
C ALA A 8 13.23 -7.10 25.84
N CYS A 9 13.84 -5.94 25.65
CA CYS A 9 13.60 -5.11 24.49
C CYS A 9 14.20 -5.80 23.27
N ILE A 10 13.36 -6.54 22.51
CA ILE A 10 13.78 -7.24 21.29
C ILE A 10 13.66 -6.25 20.13
N LEU A 11 14.80 -5.81 19.60
CA LEU A 11 14.88 -5.08 18.34
C LEU A 11 14.46 -6.01 17.19
N ARG A 12 13.26 -5.78 16.63
CA ARG A 12 12.78 -6.50 15.46
C ARG A 12 13.09 -5.71 14.19
N PRO A 13 13.40 -6.38 13.06
CA PRO A 13 13.51 -5.71 11.77
C PRO A 13 12.20 -4.97 11.42
N PRO A 14 12.29 -3.83 10.70
CA PRO A 14 11.10 -3.06 10.31
C PRO A 14 10.08 -3.93 9.59
N ALA A 15 8.80 -3.69 9.86
CA ALA A 15 7.63 -4.32 9.23
C ALA A 15 7.44 -5.83 9.48
N VAL A 16 8.36 -6.53 10.17
CA VAL A 16 8.18 -7.97 10.51
C VAL A 16 6.96 -8.19 11.41
N GLY A 17 6.55 -7.18 12.20
CA GLY A 17 5.32 -7.22 12.99
C GLY A 17 4.04 -7.42 12.16
N LEU A 18 4.05 -7.09 10.87
CA LEU A 18 2.93 -7.36 9.95
C LEU A 18 2.67 -8.85 9.72
N LEU A 19 3.64 -9.71 10.07
CA LEU A 19 3.54 -11.16 9.94
C LEU A 19 3.05 -11.85 11.24
N ASP A 20 2.82 -11.09 12.30
CA ASP A 20 2.41 -11.66 13.60
C ASP A 20 0.89 -11.90 13.69
N GLU A 21 0.11 -11.36 12.75
CA GLU A 21 -1.35 -11.59 12.67
C GLU A 21 -1.65 -12.96 12.06
N PRO A 22 -2.19 -13.91 12.84
CA PRO A 22 -2.41 -15.27 12.37
C PRO A 22 -3.59 -15.38 11.39
N GLN A 23 -4.54 -14.46 11.45
CA GLN A 23 -5.71 -14.40 10.56
C GLN A 23 -6.05 -12.95 10.23
N VAL A 24 -5.81 -12.57 8.98
CA VAL A 24 -6.14 -11.24 8.48
C VAL A 24 -7.62 -11.21 8.07
N PRO A 25 -8.46 -10.34 8.64
CA PRO A 25 -9.86 -10.24 8.26
C PRO A 25 -10.00 -9.75 6.81
N ALA A 26 -11.02 -10.24 6.11
CA ALA A 26 -11.29 -9.86 4.71
C ALA A 26 -11.44 -8.33 4.53
N SER A 27 -11.95 -7.63 5.53
CA SER A 27 -12.06 -6.17 5.52
C SER A 27 -10.71 -5.46 5.43
N LEU A 28 -9.69 -5.95 6.13
CA LEU A 28 -8.35 -5.40 6.07
C LEU A 28 -7.68 -5.71 4.72
N MET A 29 -7.91 -6.91 4.17
CA MET A 29 -7.46 -7.26 2.83
C MET A 29 -8.05 -6.31 1.78
N VAL A 30 -9.35 -6.09 1.82
CA VAL A 30 -10.03 -5.15 0.91
C VAL A 30 -9.50 -3.73 1.10
N LEU A 31 -9.27 -3.29 2.33
CA LEU A 31 -8.70 -1.97 2.62
C LEU A 31 -7.33 -1.78 1.97
N VAL A 32 -6.40 -2.72 2.15
CA VAL A 32 -5.05 -2.61 1.56
C VAL A 32 -5.11 -2.60 0.04
N VAL A 33 -5.97 -3.43 -0.56
CA VAL A 33 -6.18 -3.47 -2.02
C VAL A 33 -6.76 -2.15 -2.52
N ILE A 34 -7.75 -1.56 -1.83
CA ILE A 34 -8.33 -0.26 -2.19
C ILE A 34 -7.26 0.84 -2.09
N LEU A 35 -6.43 0.85 -1.05
CA LEU A 35 -5.34 1.83 -0.92
C LEU A 35 -4.40 1.80 -2.14
N LEU A 36 -4.05 0.62 -2.64
CA LEU A 36 -3.23 0.50 -3.85
C LEU A 36 -4.00 0.90 -5.11
N ALA A 37 -5.26 0.50 -5.21
CA ALA A 37 -6.10 0.81 -6.36
C ALA A 37 -6.36 2.32 -6.51
N THR A 38 -6.58 3.04 -5.40
CA THR A 38 -6.82 4.49 -5.43
C THR A 38 -5.62 5.26 -5.97
N VAL A 39 -4.41 4.98 -5.48
CA VAL A 39 -3.20 5.65 -5.99
C VAL A 39 -2.95 5.31 -7.45
N THR A 40 -3.20 4.06 -7.87
CA THR A 40 -3.08 3.69 -9.28
C THR A 40 -4.13 4.39 -10.12
N PHE A 41 -5.36 4.52 -9.62
CA PHE A 41 -6.43 5.23 -10.29
C PHE A 41 -6.11 6.73 -10.45
N ASP A 42 -5.54 7.37 -9.42
CA ASP A 42 -5.07 8.76 -9.52
C ASP A 42 -4.03 8.91 -10.65
N GLY A 43 -3.14 7.94 -10.80
CA GLY A 43 -2.21 7.91 -11.94
C GLY A 43 -2.93 7.74 -13.30
N ILE A 44 -4.01 6.96 -13.36
CA ILE A 44 -4.80 6.78 -14.59
C ILE A 44 -5.51 8.09 -14.97
N LEU A 45 -5.97 8.88 -14.00
CA LEU A 45 -6.62 10.17 -14.24
C LEU A 45 -5.73 11.16 -15.00
N GLU A 46 -4.41 11.06 -14.85
CA GLU A 46 -3.42 11.91 -15.54
C GLU A 46 -3.07 11.41 -16.96
N THR A 47 -3.65 10.30 -17.40
CA THR A 47 -3.34 9.71 -18.71
C THR A 47 -4.20 10.29 -19.85
N SER A 48 -3.66 10.24 -21.08
CA SER A 48 -4.43 10.57 -22.29
C SER A 48 -5.64 9.66 -22.50
N LEU A 49 -5.59 8.42 -22.01
CA LEU A 49 -6.72 7.49 -22.02
C LEU A 49 -7.92 8.06 -21.27
N TRP A 50 -7.67 8.58 -20.05
CA TRP A 50 -8.73 9.19 -19.25
C TRP A 50 -9.27 10.48 -19.90
N ALA A 51 -8.39 11.30 -20.47
CA ALA A 51 -8.81 12.49 -21.21
C ALA A 51 -9.78 12.13 -22.35
N HIS A 52 -9.51 11.07 -23.11
CA HIS A 52 -10.43 10.59 -24.16
C HIS A 52 -11.77 10.06 -23.62
N VAL A 53 -11.79 9.47 -22.42
CA VAL A 53 -13.04 9.07 -21.76
C VAL A 53 -13.86 10.29 -21.40
N LEU A 54 -13.23 11.33 -20.86
CA LEU A 54 -13.90 12.58 -20.47
C LEU A 54 -14.46 13.32 -21.68
N GLU A 55 -13.75 13.39 -22.80
CA GLU A 55 -14.20 14.02 -24.05
C GLU A 55 -15.51 13.39 -24.58
N ARG A 56 -15.71 12.09 -24.34
CA ARG A 56 -16.89 11.34 -24.78
C ARG A 56 -18.03 11.33 -23.75
N THR A 57 -17.77 11.84 -22.55
CA THR A 57 -18.72 11.83 -21.44
C THR A 57 -19.45 13.16 -21.35
N LEU A 58 -20.77 13.12 -21.21
CA LEU A 58 -21.57 14.32 -20.99
C LEU A 58 -21.19 14.97 -19.64
N SER A 59 -21.13 16.29 -19.60
CA SER A 59 -20.68 17.06 -18.43
C SER A 59 -21.41 16.73 -17.12
N GLY A 60 -22.65 16.27 -17.20
CA GLY A 60 -23.43 15.83 -16.03
C GLY A 60 -23.07 14.44 -15.49
N GLU A 61 -22.43 13.61 -16.30
CA GLU A 61 -22.14 12.20 -15.98
C GLU A 61 -20.69 11.96 -15.51
N VAL A 62 -19.82 12.96 -15.59
CA VAL A 62 -18.39 12.84 -15.27
C VAL A 62 -18.15 12.27 -13.87
N ARG A 63 -18.92 12.71 -12.87
CA ARG A 63 -18.78 12.18 -11.50
C ARG A 63 -19.16 10.71 -11.40
N PHE A 64 -20.23 10.32 -12.08
CA PHE A 64 -20.68 8.92 -12.10
C PHE A 64 -19.66 8.04 -12.79
N VAL A 65 -19.15 8.44 -13.95
CA VAL A 65 -18.11 7.72 -14.70
C VAL A 65 -16.83 7.60 -13.89
N GLY A 66 -16.37 8.66 -13.20
CA GLY A 66 -15.21 8.62 -12.33
C GLY A 66 -15.40 7.67 -11.16
N SER A 67 -16.54 7.71 -10.49
CA SER A 67 -16.84 6.79 -9.38
C SER A 67 -16.93 5.33 -9.83
N ALA A 68 -17.58 5.08 -10.96
CA ALA A 68 -17.69 3.75 -11.53
C ALA A 68 -16.31 3.21 -11.94
N ALA A 69 -15.46 4.04 -12.55
CA ALA A 69 -14.10 3.66 -12.94
C ALA A 69 -13.22 3.34 -11.72
N LEU A 70 -13.33 4.11 -10.62
CA LEU A 70 -12.63 3.82 -9.38
C LEU A 70 -13.05 2.46 -8.78
N VAL A 71 -14.35 2.18 -8.75
CA VAL A 71 -14.87 0.89 -8.27
C VAL A 71 -14.37 -0.24 -9.17
N MET A 72 -14.44 -0.08 -10.48
CA MET A 72 -13.93 -1.07 -11.43
C MET A 72 -12.43 -1.31 -11.26
N CYS A 73 -11.64 -0.26 -11.08
CA CYS A 73 -10.21 -0.36 -10.80
C CYS A 73 -9.95 -1.15 -9.50
N SER A 74 -10.69 -0.85 -8.44
CA SER A 74 -10.56 -1.55 -7.15
C SER A 74 -10.93 -3.04 -7.26
N VAL A 75 -11.99 -3.37 -7.99
CA VAL A 75 -12.39 -4.76 -8.25
C VAL A 75 -11.35 -5.47 -9.11
N ALA A 76 -10.83 -4.82 -10.15
CA ALA A 76 -9.77 -5.39 -10.98
C ALA A 76 -8.51 -5.70 -10.17
N PHE A 77 -8.08 -4.79 -9.29
CA PHE A 77 -6.96 -5.02 -8.37
C PHE A 77 -7.20 -6.23 -7.46
N LEU A 78 -8.40 -6.33 -6.88
CA LEU A 78 -8.77 -7.46 -6.02
C LEU A 78 -8.71 -8.78 -6.80
N MET A 79 -9.26 -8.80 -8.01
CA MET A 79 -9.24 -10.00 -8.86
C MET A 79 -7.82 -10.42 -9.25
N VAL A 80 -6.98 -9.46 -9.62
CA VAL A 80 -5.56 -9.70 -9.92
C VAL A 80 -4.84 -10.25 -8.68
N PHE A 81 -5.04 -9.63 -7.51
CA PHE A 81 -4.44 -10.09 -6.26
C PHE A 81 -4.86 -11.52 -5.91
N LEU A 82 -6.15 -11.85 -6.02
CA LEU A 82 -6.65 -13.20 -5.77
C LEU A 82 -6.15 -14.21 -6.81
N ALA A 83 -6.02 -13.82 -8.07
CA ALA A 83 -5.46 -14.65 -9.12
C ALA A 83 -3.99 -14.98 -8.84
N PHE A 84 -3.18 -14.00 -8.41
CA PHE A 84 -1.80 -14.26 -7.99
C PHE A 84 -1.74 -15.15 -6.74
N SER A 85 -2.59 -14.93 -5.76
CA SER A 85 -2.67 -15.77 -4.55
C SER A 85 -3.03 -17.22 -4.89
N TRP A 86 -3.96 -17.41 -5.83
CA TRP A 86 -4.29 -18.73 -6.37
C TRP A 86 -3.10 -19.36 -7.08
N LEU A 87 -2.41 -18.61 -7.94
CA LEU A 87 -1.26 -19.11 -8.70
C LEU A 87 -0.10 -19.49 -7.77
N MET A 88 0.15 -18.67 -6.73
CA MET A 88 1.16 -18.97 -5.70
C MET A 88 0.84 -20.29 -4.97
N THR A 89 -0.41 -20.45 -4.55
CA THR A 89 -0.88 -21.69 -3.89
C THR A 89 -0.75 -22.89 -4.84
N TYR A 90 -1.12 -22.73 -6.09
CA TYR A 90 -0.99 -23.77 -7.13
C TYR A 90 0.48 -24.17 -7.35
N CYS A 91 1.37 -23.21 -7.54
CA CYS A 91 2.80 -23.46 -7.73
C CYS A 91 3.43 -24.15 -6.51
N ALA A 92 3.11 -23.70 -5.30
CA ALA A 92 3.58 -24.32 -4.07
C ALA A 92 3.14 -25.79 -3.96
N ARG A 93 1.87 -26.09 -4.26
CA ARG A 93 1.32 -27.44 -4.24
C ARG A 93 1.92 -28.33 -5.36
N ARG A 94 2.10 -27.79 -6.56
CA ARG A 94 2.53 -28.56 -7.74
C ARG A 94 4.01 -28.89 -7.75
N PHE A 95 4.84 -27.94 -7.31
CA PHE A 95 6.30 -28.01 -7.42
C PHE A 95 7.03 -28.09 -6.07
N GLY A 96 6.35 -27.81 -4.96
CA GLY A 96 6.95 -27.77 -3.62
C GLY A 96 7.35 -29.12 -3.03
N GLY A 97 7.03 -30.24 -3.68
CA GLY A 97 7.47 -31.58 -3.27
C GLY A 97 6.81 -32.14 -2.00
N SER A 98 5.83 -31.46 -1.41
CA SER A 98 5.07 -31.99 -0.26
C SER A 98 4.07 -33.02 -0.74
N ARG A 99 4.30 -34.29 -0.38
CA ARG A 99 3.42 -35.42 -0.73
C ARG A 99 2.12 -35.50 0.09
N SER A 100 1.85 -34.58 1.00
CA SER A 100 0.58 -34.59 1.75
C SER A 100 -0.52 -33.93 0.94
N VAL A 101 -1.24 -34.76 0.21
CA VAL A 101 -2.50 -34.38 -0.45
C VAL A 101 -3.49 -33.98 0.64
N GLY A 102 -3.87 -32.71 0.70
CA GLY A 102 -5.00 -32.23 1.51
C GLY A 102 -4.71 -31.25 2.65
N THR A 103 -3.44 -30.94 2.99
CA THR A 103 -3.10 -30.10 4.17
C THR A 103 -2.32 -28.82 3.83
N GLY A 104 -2.28 -28.40 2.58
CA GLY A 104 -1.65 -27.12 2.21
C GLY A 104 -2.61 -25.93 2.45
N PRO A 105 -2.07 -24.70 2.62
CA PRO A 105 -2.88 -23.52 2.83
C PRO A 105 -3.90 -23.32 1.71
N ASP A 106 -5.06 -22.78 2.07
CA ASP A 106 -6.09 -22.39 1.10
C ASP A 106 -5.72 -21.06 0.42
N VAL A 107 -6.38 -20.78 -0.71
CA VAL A 107 -6.16 -19.53 -1.48
C VAL A 107 -6.45 -18.31 -0.61
N LEU A 108 -7.50 -18.35 0.19
CA LEU A 108 -7.87 -17.21 1.05
C LEU A 108 -6.88 -17.01 2.21
N GLU A 109 -6.37 -18.10 2.77
CA GLU A 109 -5.31 -18.06 3.78
C GLU A 109 -4.01 -17.51 3.18
N THR A 110 -3.65 -17.94 1.97
CA THR A 110 -2.51 -17.40 1.22
C THR A 110 -2.71 -15.90 0.96
N ALA A 111 -3.88 -15.49 0.47
CA ALA A 111 -4.20 -14.09 0.23
C ALA A 111 -4.10 -13.26 1.51
N GLY A 112 -4.66 -13.72 2.62
CA GLY A 112 -4.58 -13.05 3.92
C GLY A 112 -3.14 -12.86 4.41
N CYS A 113 -2.30 -13.88 4.25
CA CYS A 113 -0.89 -13.81 4.62
C CYS A 113 -0.12 -12.80 3.74
N PHE A 114 -0.34 -12.81 2.42
CA PHE A 114 0.42 -11.97 1.49
C PHE A 114 -0.12 -10.55 1.38
N VAL A 115 -1.37 -10.25 1.72
CA VAL A 115 -1.88 -8.88 1.68
C VAL A 115 -1.11 -7.95 2.61
N MET A 116 -0.68 -8.45 3.77
CA MET A 116 0.11 -7.65 4.72
C MET A 116 1.50 -7.29 4.17
N THR A 117 2.02 -8.08 3.23
CA THR A 117 3.30 -7.78 2.57
C THR A 117 3.19 -6.61 1.57
N LEU A 118 1.97 -6.26 1.15
CA LEU A 118 1.70 -5.11 0.29
C LEU A 118 1.62 -3.78 1.06
N VAL A 119 1.49 -3.81 2.39
CA VAL A 119 1.37 -2.59 3.20
C VAL A 119 2.57 -1.64 3.04
N PRO A 120 3.84 -2.10 3.07
CA PRO A 120 4.98 -1.21 2.87
C PRO A 120 4.97 -0.51 1.51
N ILE A 121 4.58 -1.22 0.45
CA ILE A 121 4.50 -0.62 -0.88
C ILE A 121 3.31 0.34 -0.99
N ALA A 122 2.17 0.03 -0.38
CA ALA A 122 1.02 0.93 -0.34
C ALA A 122 1.39 2.26 0.33
N ILE A 123 2.06 2.22 1.49
CA ILE A 123 2.54 3.41 2.20
C ILE A 123 3.54 4.18 1.33
N ALA A 124 4.51 3.48 0.73
CA ALA A 124 5.54 4.09 -0.11
C ALA A 124 4.95 4.82 -1.32
N TYR A 125 3.96 4.22 -1.97
CA TYR A 125 3.25 4.84 -3.10
C TYR A 125 2.48 6.09 -2.67
N HIS A 126 1.76 6.04 -1.55
CA HIS A 126 1.05 7.22 -1.04
C HIS A 126 2.03 8.35 -0.69
N LEU A 127 3.14 8.03 -0.02
CA LEU A 127 4.17 9.03 0.27
C LEU A 127 4.76 9.63 -1.00
N ALA A 128 5.09 8.79 -2.00
CA ALA A 128 5.65 9.25 -3.26
C ALA A 128 4.67 10.13 -4.05
N HIS A 129 3.41 9.69 -4.14
CA HIS A 129 2.38 10.38 -4.92
C HIS A 129 1.97 11.72 -4.30
N TYR A 130 1.76 11.74 -2.99
CA TYR A 130 1.30 12.95 -2.29
C TYR A 130 2.42 13.81 -1.71
N LEU A 131 3.71 13.48 -1.95
CA LEU A 131 4.84 14.19 -1.36
C LEU A 131 4.79 15.70 -1.58
N SER A 132 4.70 16.12 -2.84
CA SER A 132 4.66 17.53 -3.21
C SER A 132 3.42 18.23 -2.64
N TYR A 133 2.27 17.55 -2.69
CA TYR A 133 1.03 18.06 -2.12
C TYR A 133 1.13 18.24 -0.60
N LEU A 134 1.68 17.26 0.12
CA LEU A 134 1.84 17.34 1.57
C LEU A 134 2.81 18.44 1.99
N VAL A 135 3.92 18.60 1.27
CA VAL A 135 4.92 19.64 1.59
C VAL A 135 4.41 21.03 1.26
N ILE A 136 3.73 21.24 0.15
CA ILE A 136 3.25 22.54 -0.28
C ILE A 136 1.93 22.88 0.43
N SER A 137 0.92 22.02 0.31
CA SER A 137 -0.41 22.30 0.89
C SER A 137 -0.43 22.17 2.40
N GLY A 138 0.45 21.34 2.99
CA GLY A 138 0.62 21.23 4.44
C GLY A 138 1.02 22.56 5.10
N GLN A 139 1.70 23.44 4.37
CA GLN A 139 2.07 24.77 4.88
C GLN A 139 0.84 25.64 5.20
N TYR A 140 -0.31 25.42 4.55
CA TYR A 140 -1.54 26.14 4.87
C TYR A 140 -2.05 25.88 6.30
N LEU A 141 -1.59 24.81 6.94
CA LEU A 141 -1.90 24.56 8.35
C LEU A 141 -1.24 25.58 9.28
N ILE A 142 -0.06 26.13 8.91
CA ILE A 142 0.71 27.04 9.74
C ILE A 142 -0.10 28.30 10.11
N PRO A 143 -0.62 29.11 9.14
CA PRO A 143 -1.43 30.27 9.48
C PRO A 143 -2.79 29.87 10.08
N ARG A 144 -3.37 28.75 9.67
CA ARG A 144 -4.66 28.27 10.22
C ARG A 144 -4.58 27.82 11.67
N LEU A 145 -3.47 27.25 12.11
CA LEU A 145 -3.25 26.95 13.52
C LEU A 145 -3.11 28.22 14.35
N SER A 146 -2.61 29.31 13.76
CA SER A 146 -2.50 30.61 14.45
C SER A 146 -3.84 31.34 14.56
N ASP A 147 -4.77 31.10 13.63
CA ASP A 147 -6.13 31.62 13.66
C ASP A 147 -7.16 30.56 13.25
N PRO A 148 -7.44 29.58 14.12
CA PRO A 148 -8.26 28.41 13.76
C PRO A 148 -9.74 28.76 13.52
N LEU A 149 -10.23 29.88 14.05
CA LEU A 149 -11.62 30.32 13.94
C LEU A 149 -11.81 31.49 12.98
N GLY A 150 -10.74 32.02 12.37
CA GLY A 150 -10.84 33.19 11.47
C GLY A 150 -11.19 34.48 12.18
N ASN A 151 -10.90 34.61 13.47
CA ASN A 151 -11.22 35.78 14.30
C ASN A 151 -10.12 36.85 14.26
N GLY A 152 -9.09 36.71 13.43
CA GLY A 152 -7.93 37.59 13.38
C GLY A 152 -6.94 37.33 14.50
N TRP A 153 -6.97 36.17 15.11
CA TRP A 153 -6.00 35.74 16.13
C TRP A 153 -4.63 35.50 15.51
N ASN A 154 -3.59 35.70 16.32
CA ASN A 154 -2.22 35.39 15.94
C ASN A 154 -1.52 34.65 17.08
N LEU A 155 -2.05 33.47 17.45
CA LEU A 155 -1.66 32.70 18.63
C LEU A 155 -0.17 32.31 18.61
N PHE A 156 0.38 32.05 17.43
CA PHE A 156 1.77 31.60 17.25
C PHE A 156 2.63 32.59 16.47
N GLY A 157 2.12 33.81 16.17
CA GLY A 157 2.85 34.78 15.36
C GLY A 157 2.96 34.43 13.87
N THR A 158 2.22 33.39 13.41
CA THR A 158 2.34 32.85 12.06
C THR A 158 1.10 33.08 11.17
N SER A 159 0.18 33.96 11.59
CA SER A 159 -1.03 34.25 10.79
C SER A 159 -0.72 34.85 9.42
N GLY A 160 0.42 35.56 9.28
CA GLY A 160 0.90 36.14 8.02
C GLY A 160 1.82 35.22 7.20
N TYR A 161 1.95 33.92 7.57
CA TYR A 161 2.80 32.99 6.84
C TYR A 161 2.32 32.80 5.40
N GLN A 162 3.22 32.96 4.44
CA GLN A 162 2.96 32.69 3.03
C GLN A 162 3.54 31.36 2.62
N VAL A 163 2.76 30.60 1.85
CA VAL A 163 3.17 29.29 1.35
C VAL A 163 4.33 29.46 0.36
N ASP A 164 5.42 28.76 0.65
CA ASP A 164 6.57 28.67 -0.25
C ASP A 164 6.43 27.45 -1.16
N ILE A 165 6.05 27.70 -2.41
CA ILE A 165 5.94 26.65 -3.45
C ILE A 165 7.32 26.16 -3.92
N GLY A 166 8.39 26.90 -3.66
CA GLY A 166 9.77 26.54 -3.99
C GLY A 166 10.46 25.66 -2.97
N LEU A 167 9.81 25.38 -1.81
CA LEU A 167 10.39 24.60 -0.72
C LEU A 167 10.83 23.20 -1.17
N LEU A 168 10.10 22.59 -2.11
CA LEU A 168 10.44 21.30 -2.69
C LEU A 168 10.57 21.44 -4.21
N GLY A 169 11.81 21.51 -4.70
CA GLY A 169 12.06 21.53 -6.14
C GLY A 169 11.61 20.22 -6.81
N ALA A 170 11.10 20.32 -8.04
CA ALA A 170 10.56 19.17 -8.80
C ALA A 170 11.56 18.01 -8.91
N GLN A 171 12.84 18.28 -9.11
CA GLN A 171 13.89 17.27 -9.20
C GLN A 171 14.07 16.50 -7.88
N VAL A 172 14.08 17.23 -6.75
CA VAL A 172 14.20 16.61 -5.42
C VAL A 172 12.97 15.78 -5.11
N ALA A 173 11.77 16.30 -5.41
CA ALA A 173 10.51 15.56 -5.25
C ALA A 173 10.53 14.24 -6.03
N TRP A 174 11.02 14.28 -7.28
CA TRP A 174 11.13 13.09 -8.12
C TRP A 174 12.10 12.05 -7.53
N TYR A 175 13.30 12.45 -7.11
CA TYR A 175 14.25 11.52 -6.49
C TYR A 175 13.73 10.91 -5.18
N LEU A 176 13.05 11.71 -4.35
CA LEU A 176 12.44 11.20 -3.12
C LEU A 176 11.30 10.22 -3.41
N ALA A 177 10.45 10.51 -4.40
CA ALA A 177 9.39 9.61 -4.81
C ALA A 177 9.96 8.25 -5.28
N VAL A 178 10.99 8.27 -6.14
CA VAL A 178 11.67 7.04 -6.59
C VAL A 178 12.29 6.29 -5.40
N ALA A 179 12.94 7.00 -4.47
CA ALA A 179 13.55 6.38 -3.30
C ALA A 179 12.51 5.71 -2.38
N PHE A 180 11.35 6.36 -2.14
CA PHE A 180 10.25 5.77 -1.37
C PHE A 180 9.70 4.52 -2.04
N ILE A 181 9.42 4.58 -3.35
CA ILE A 181 8.89 3.43 -4.11
C ILE A 181 9.88 2.27 -4.04
N LEU A 182 11.17 2.52 -4.28
CA LEU A 182 12.20 1.48 -4.23
C LEU A 182 12.29 0.86 -2.82
N ALA A 183 12.34 1.68 -1.78
CA ALA A 183 12.37 1.21 -0.40
C ALA A 183 11.13 0.36 -0.07
N GLY A 184 9.92 0.82 -0.46
CA GLY A 184 8.68 0.08 -0.27
C GLY A 184 8.70 -1.30 -0.93
N HIS A 185 9.23 -1.39 -2.16
CA HIS A 185 9.37 -2.67 -2.87
C HIS A 185 10.36 -3.60 -2.17
N VAL A 186 11.53 -3.11 -1.78
CA VAL A 186 12.53 -3.92 -1.07
C VAL A 186 11.95 -4.50 0.23
N PHE A 187 11.25 -3.67 1.02
CA PHE A 187 10.59 -4.15 2.24
C PHE A 187 9.46 -5.14 1.94
N ALA A 188 8.63 -4.88 0.93
CA ALA A 188 7.54 -5.78 0.56
C ALA A 188 8.05 -7.15 0.13
N VAL A 189 9.08 -7.21 -0.74
CA VAL A 189 9.71 -8.46 -1.18
C VAL A 189 10.33 -9.22 -0.02
N TYR A 190 11.04 -8.52 0.87
CA TYR A 190 11.62 -9.11 2.06
C TYR A 190 10.58 -9.77 2.96
N ILE A 191 9.48 -9.04 3.25
CA ILE A 191 8.38 -9.56 4.08
C ILE A 191 7.65 -10.70 3.36
N ALA A 192 7.44 -10.59 2.05
CA ALA A 192 6.80 -11.65 1.26
C ALA A 192 7.61 -12.95 1.29
N HIS A 193 8.94 -12.86 1.26
CA HIS A 193 9.80 -14.02 1.41
C HIS A 193 9.65 -14.67 2.79
N LEU A 194 9.65 -13.88 3.86
CA LEU A 194 9.42 -14.38 5.22
C LEU A 194 8.01 -14.99 5.38
N ALA A 195 7.00 -14.35 4.80
CA ALA A 195 5.62 -14.84 4.80
C ALA A 195 5.52 -16.21 4.11
N ALA A 196 6.14 -16.36 2.94
CA ALA A 196 6.18 -17.62 2.20
C ALA A 196 6.84 -18.75 3.01
N LEU A 197 7.97 -18.47 3.66
CA LEU A 197 8.67 -19.46 4.49
C LEU A 197 7.81 -19.91 5.69
N ARG A 198 7.08 -18.98 6.31
CA ARG A 198 6.18 -19.28 7.44
C ARG A 198 4.95 -20.09 6.99
N LEU A 199 4.32 -19.66 5.88
CA LEU A 199 3.06 -20.23 5.42
C LEU A 199 3.25 -21.65 4.85
N PHE A 200 4.28 -21.87 4.03
CA PHE A 200 4.47 -23.14 3.36
C PHE A 200 5.36 -24.12 4.12
N GLY A 201 6.08 -23.69 5.14
CA GLY A 201 6.90 -24.53 6.03
C GLY A 201 8.02 -25.33 5.35
N ASN A 202 8.06 -25.36 4.01
CA ASN A 202 9.05 -26.03 3.17
C ASN A 202 9.76 -24.99 2.27
N PRO A 203 11.09 -24.86 2.31
CA PRO A 203 11.82 -23.89 1.50
C PRO A 203 11.58 -24.03 -0.01
N ARG A 204 11.38 -25.25 -0.51
CA ARG A 204 11.05 -25.47 -1.93
C ARG A 204 9.65 -24.94 -2.28
N ALA A 205 8.65 -25.25 -1.46
CA ALA A 205 7.29 -24.73 -1.66
C ALA A 205 7.25 -23.22 -1.57
N ALA A 206 7.94 -22.62 -0.61
CA ALA A 206 8.09 -21.18 -0.47
C ALA A 206 8.76 -20.54 -1.70
N PHE A 207 9.82 -21.15 -2.24
CA PHE A 207 10.48 -20.66 -3.45
C PHE A 207 9.55 -20.69 -4.66
N PHE A 208 8.90 -21.83 -4.93
CA PHE A 208 8.00 -21.97 -6.08
C PHE A 208 6.75 -21.10 -5.96
N SER A 209 6.28 -20.81 -4.75
CA SER A 209 5.15 -19.90 -4.55
C SER A 209 5.45 -18.46 -4.98
N GLN A 210 6.71 -18.04 -4.94
CA GLN A 210 7.11 -16.67 -5.26
C GLN A 210 7.41 -16.43 -6.74
N ILE A 211 7.55 -17.49 -7.55
CA ILE A 211 7.80 -17.36 -9.00
C ILE A 211 6.77 -16.46 -9.70
N PRO A 212 5.45 -16.58 -9.42
CA PRO A 212 4.47 -15.69 -10.05
C PRO A 212 4.64 -14.21 -9.69
N MET A 213 5.30 -13.90 -8.58
CA MET A 213 5.55 -12.51 -8.16
C MET A 213 6.83 -11.92 -8.76
N MET A 214 7.67 -12.74 -9.40
CA MET A 214 8.94 -12.32 -10.03
C MET A 214 8.78 -12.01 -11.52
N VAL A 215 7.63 -12.35 -12.10
CA VAL A 215 7.26 -12.11 -13.50
C VAL A 215 6.38 -10.86 -13.62
#